data_5b5ba39f897f5cc3c4ad0f5da2c42282
#
_entry.id   5b5ba39f897f5cc3c4ad0f5da2c42282
#
_cell.length_a   1.000
_cell.length_b   1.000
_cell.length_c   1.000
_cell.angle_alpha   90.00
_cell.angle_beta   90.00
_cell.angle_gamma   90.00
#
_symmetry.space_group_name_H-M   'P 1'
#
loop_
_entity.id
_entity.type
_entity.pdbx_description
1 polymer ?
#
loop_
_entity_poly.entity_id
_entity_poly.type
_entity_poly.pdbx_seq_one_letter_code
_entity_poly.pdbx_strand_id
1 'polypeptide(L)'
;AIENNDKKSGITIMKMNEGLDEGPIIASQEIAIKSETNGQTLIDQISHDSCSLLYNNLEKYLKGLLSPVDQDHEKSTYASKINKDESRLNWNTDAKILEQKIRAFYPYPATWFSHKGKRYKVLKAKVSSFQGESGKILQSPLIIGCKQNSLEILEIQVEGKKPQSIDQFLLGNNNFEFNSIISND
;
A
#
# COMPACT_ATOMS: atom_id res chain seq x y z
N ALA A 1 -2.04 0.11 -7.85
CA ALA A 1 -0.83 0.79 -8.36
C ALA A 1 0.39 0.52 -7.44
N ILE A 2 0.41 0.96 -6.16
CA ILE A 2 1.58 0.78 -5.26
C ILE A 2 1.93 -0.70 -5.08
N GLU A 3 0.96 -1.55 -4.79
CA GLU A 3 1.18 -3.00 -4.60
C GLU A 3 1.77 -3.65 -5.85
N ASN A 4 1.35 -3.23 -7.04
CA ASN A 4 1.87 -3.72 -8.32
C ASN A 4 3.22 -3.10 -8.72
N ASN A 5 3.79 -2.24 -7.88
CA ASN A 5 5.03 -1.51 -8.18
C ASN A 5 4.95 -0.64 -9.45
N ASP A 6 3.78 -0.11 -9.75
CA ASP A 6 3.62 0.84 -10.85
C ASP A 6 4.43 2.10 -10.57
N LYS A 7 4.93 2.72 -11.62
CA LYS A 7 5.72 3.95 -11.52
C LYS A 7 4.86 5.21 -11.50
N LYS A 8 3.62 5.06 -11.93
CA LYS A 8 2.67 6.16 -12.08
C LYS A 8 1.27 5.73 -11.62
N SER A 9 0.53 6.68 -11.14
CA SER A 9 -0.91 6.67 -10.98
C SER A 9 -1.48 7.91 -11.66
N GLY A 10 -2.73 8.23 -11.47
CA GLY A 10 -3.29 9.43 -12.07
C GLY A 10 -4.65 9.81 -11.54
N ILE A 11 -5.07 10.99 -11.99
CA ILE A 11 -6.39 11.55 -11.76
C ILE A 11 -7.05 11.72 -13.12
N THR A 12 -8.31 11.36 -13.23
CA THR A 12 -9.09 11.56 -14.45
C THR A 12 -10.41 12.22 -14.11
N ILE A 13 -10.72 13.30 -14.82
CA ILE A 13 -12.05 13.91 -14.85
C ILE A 13 -12.75 13.38 -16.08
N MET A 14 -13.89 12.72 -15.89
CA MET A 14 -14.69 12.18 -16.98
C MET A 14 -16.11 12.71 -16.94
N LYS A 15 -16.78 12.71 -18.08
CA LYS A 15 -18.22 12.90 -18.16
C LYS A 15 -18.89 11.59 -17.76
N MET A 16 -19.79 11.64 -16.77
CA MET A 16 -20.51 10.43 -16.36
C MET A 16 -21.45 9.91 -17.48
N ASN A 17 -21.49 8.59 -17.59
CA ASN A 17 -22.44 7.85 -18.41
C ASN A 17 -23.14 6.77 -17.55
N GLU A 18 -23.83 5.82 -18.16
CA GLU A 18 -24.54 4.75 -17.44
C GLU A 18 -23.61 3.66 -16.89
N GLY A 19 -22.42 3.50 -17.46
CA GLY A 19 -21.43 2.49 -17.05
C GLY A 19 -20.52 2.98 -15.92
N LEU A 20 -19.81 2.04 -15.31
CA LEU A 20 -18.90 2.30 -14.20
C LEU A 20 -17.55 2.76 -14.72
N ASP A 21 -17.17 4.00 -14.41
CA ASP A 21 -15.86 4.60 -14.70
C ASP A 21 -15.43 4.59 -16.19
N GLU A 22 -16.37 4.47 -17.14
CA GLU A 22 -16.13 4.34 -18.58
C GLU A 22 -16.48 5.58 -19.41
N GLY A 23 -16.88 6.67 -18.75
CA GLY A 23 -17.28 7.90 -19.43
C GLY A 23 -16.11 8.60 -20.13
N PRO A 24 -16.40 9.45 -21.15
CA PRO A 24 -15.36 10.16 -21.89
C PRO A 24 -14.50 11.06 -21.01
N ILE A 25 -13.19 11.06 -21.23
CA ILE A 25 -12.20 11.80 -20.47
C ILE A 25 -12.20 13.27 -20.87
N ILE A 26 -12.41 14.16 -19.90
CA ILE A 26 -12.34 15.63 -20.06
C ILE A 26 -10.89 16.11 -19.83
N ALA A 27 -10.24 15.63 -18.79
CA ALA A 27 -8.87 15.95 -18.44
C ALA A 27 -8.24 14.83 -17.58
N SER A 28 -6.94 14.64 -17.66
CA SER A 28 -6.19 13.73 -16.81
C SER A 28 -4.84 14.31 -16.42
N GLN A 29 -4.32 13.84 -15.29
CA GLN A 29 -3.00 14.20 -14.77
C GLN A 29 -2.30 12.96 -14.22
N GLU A 30 -1.07 12.71 -14.64
CA GLU A 30 -0.23 11.65 -14.08
C GLU A 30 0.38 12.06 -12.74
N ILE A 31 0.49 11.10 -11.82
CA ILE A 31 1.14 11.25 -10.53
C ILE A 31 2.23 10.19 -10.42
N ALA A 32 3.47 10.60 -10.17
CA ALA A 32 4.58 9.67 -9.98
C ALA A 32 4.46 8.94 -8.63
N ILE A 33 4.65 7.62 -8.64
CA ILE A 33 4.76 6.79 -7.45
C ILE A 33 6.24 6.58 -7.16
N LYS A 34 6.71 7.18 -6.05
CA LYS A 34 8.09 7.07 -5.58
C LYS A 34 8.27 5.86 -4.66
N SER A 35 9.50 5.52 -4.34
CA SER A 35 9.82 4.40 -3.45
C SER A 35 9.21 4.50 -2.05
N GLU A 36 9.08 5.73 -1.55
CA GLU A 36 8.50 6.03 -0.24
C GLU A 36 6.99 6.29 -0.25
N THR A 37 6.37 6.37 -1.43
CA THR A 37 4.92 6.62 -1.56
C THR A 37 4.12 5.47 -0.94
N ASN A 38 3.22 5.80 -0.02
CA ASN A 38 2.27 4.86 0.57
C ASN A 38 0.82 5.24 0.22
N GLY A 39 -0.16 4.42 0.62
CA GLY A 39 -1.57 4.65 0.30
C GLY A 39 -2.07 6.01 0.76
N GLN A 40 -1.70 6.45 1.99
CA GLN A 40 -2.14 7.75 2.52
C GLN A 40 -1.53 8.90 1.74
N THR A 41 -0.22 8.91 1.54
CA THR A 41 0.45 10.01 0.82
C THR A 41 -0.01 10.13 -0.63
N LEU A 42 -0.33 9.01 -1.28
CA LEU A 42 -0.90 9.02 -2.63
C LEU A 42 -2.31 9.62 -2.63
N ILE A 43 -3.17 9.23 -1.69
CA ILE A 43 -4.54 9.77 -1.56
C ILE A 43 -4.51 11.28 -1.26
N ASP A 44 -3.62 11.72 -0.37
CA ASP A 44 -3.49 13.14 -0.03
C ASP A 44 -3.05 13.96 -1.27
N GLN A 45 -2.10 13.46 -2.04
CA GLN A 45 -1.66 14.08 -3.28
C GLN A 45 -2.77 14.11 -4.33
N ILE A 46 -3.47 12.98 -4.54
CA ILE A 46 -4.62 12.89 -5.45
C ILE A 46 -5.68 13.92 -5.06
N SER A 47 -6.01 14.01 -3.78
CA SER A 47 -7.03 14.96 -3.28
C SER A 47 -6.65 16.40 -3.55
N HIS A 48 -5.39 16.76 -3.30
CA HIS A 48 -4.88 18.11 -3.55
C HIS A 48 -4.89 18.46 -5.04
N ASP A 49 -4.34 17.59 -5.86
CA ASP A 49 -4.17 17.83 -7.31
C ASP A 49 -5.49 17.78 -8.06
N SER A 50 -6.46 16.99 -7.58
CA SER A 50 -7.82 16.93 -8.15
C SER A 50 -8.53 18.28 -8.14
N CYS A 51 -8.38 19.05 -7.06
CA CYS A 51 -8.98 20.38 -6.95
C CYS A 51 -8.44 21.31 -8.05
N SER A 52 -7.13 21.30 -8.24
CA SER A 52 -6.47 22.12 -9.26
C SER A 52 -6.83 21.67 -10.68
N LEU A 53 -6.86 20.37 -10.92
CA LEU A 53 -7.24 19.81 -12.22
C LEU A 53 -8.67 20.18 -12.57
N LEU A 54 -9.61 20.05 -11.62
CA LEU A 54 -11.01 20.42 -11.82
C LEU A 54 -11.16 21.93 -12.08
N TYR A 55 -10.56 22.77 -11.23
CA TYR A 55 -10.65 24.23 -11.36
C TYR A 55 -10.16 24.73 -12.72
N ASN A 56 -9.04 24.19 -13.20
CA ASN A 56 -8.42 24.62 -14.45
C ASN A 56 -9.17 24.16 -15.72
N ASN A 57 -10.01 23.14 -15.62
CA ASN A 57 -10.63 22.50 -16.79
C ASN A 57 -12.16 22.62 -16.84
N LEU A 58 -12.85 22.78 -15.70
CA LEU A 58 -14.32 22.80 -15.65
C LEU A 58 -14.92 23.93 -16.49
N GLU A 59 -14.43 25.17 -16.33
CA GLU A 59 -14.92 26.33 -17.08
C GLU A 59 -14.70 26.15 -18.59
N LYS A 60 -13.53 25.66 -19.00
CA LYS A 60 -13.19 25.39 -20.41
C LYS A 60 -14.13 24.34 -21.01
N TYR A 61 -14.42 23.29 -20.25
CA TYR A 61 -15.35 22.25 -20.66
C TYR A 61 -16.77 22.80 -20.84
N LEU A 62 -17.27 23.57 -19.86
CA LEU A 62 -18.61 24.18 -19.92
C LEU A 62 -18.76 25.17 -21.07
N LYS A 63 -17.69 25.85 -21.47
CA LYS A 63 -17.64 26.75 -22.62
C LYS A 63 -17.43 26.03 -23.97
N GLY A 64 -17.35 24.69 -23.97
CA GLY A 64 -17.13 23.90 -25.20
C GLY A 64 -15.71 24.01 -25.76
N LEU A 65 -14.75 24.49 -24.96
CA LEU A 65 -13.33 24.61 -25.37
C LEU A 65 -12.53 23.31 -25.17
N LEU A 66 -13.10 22.33 -24.48
CA LEU A 66 -12.54 20.99 -24.31
C LEU A 66 -13.57 19.98 -24.81
N SER A 67 -13.12 19.11 -25.74
CA SER A 67 -13.90 17.98 -26.21
C SER A 67 -13.53 16.73 -25.43
N PRO A 68 -14.49 16.05 -24.76
CA PRO A 68 -14.21 14.78 -24.12
C PRO A 68 -13.73 13.73 -25.12
N VAL A 69 -12.80 12.85 -24.71
CA VAL A 69 -12.22 11.76 -25.50
C VAL A 69 -12.68 10.44 -24.94
N ASP A 70 -13.19 9.55 -25.79
CA ASP A 70 -13.64 8.24 -25.37
C ASP A 70 -12.49 7.39 -24.82
N GLN A 71 -12.79 6.59 -23.80
CA GLN A 71 -11.82 5.68 -23.23
C GLN A 71 -11.63 4.43 -24.12
N ASP A 72 -10.43 3.90 -24.11
CA ASP A 72 -10.11 2.63 -24.78
C ASP A 72 -10.47 1.47 -23.84
N HIS A 73 -11.62 0.87 -24.08
CA HIS A 73 -12.15 -0.22 -23.27
C HIS A 73 -11.27 -1.48 -23.26
N GLU A 74 -10.46 -1.69 -24.31
CA GLU A 74 -9.54 -2.84 -24.38
C GLU A 74 -8.40 -2.73 -23.36
N LYS A 75 -8.11 -1.51 -22.88
CA LYS A 75 -7.09 -1.24 -21.84
C LYS A 75 -7.65 -1.19 -20.43
N SER A 76 -8.93 -1.45 -20.26
CA SER A 76 -9.55 -1.42 -18.94
C SER A 76 -9.00 -2.50 -18.03
N THR A 77 -8.78 -2.17 -16.76
CA THR A 77 -8.41 -3.12 -15.70
C THR A 77 -9.34 -2.96 -14.52
N TYR A 78 -9.77 -4.08 -13.96
CA TYR A 78 -10.68 -4.04 -12.81
C TYR A 78 -9.90 -4.07 -11.49
N ALA A 79 -10.11 -3.06 -10.64
CA ALA A 79 -9.58 -3.03 -9.28
C ALA A 79 -10.66 -3.47 -8.29
N SER A 80 -10.61 -4.72 -7.83
CA SER A 80 -11.54 -5.25 -6.82
C SER A 80 -11.35 -4.55 -5.47
N LYS A 81 -12.41 -4.58 -4.64
CA LYS A 81 -12.30 -4.11 -3.25
C LYS A 81 -11.31 -4.99 -2.49
N ILE A 82 -10.42 -4.34 -1.74
CA ILE A 82 -9.46 -5.02 -0.88
C ILE A 82 -10.21 -5.78 0.22
N ASN A 83 -9.99 -7.09 0.28
CA ASN A 83 -10.50 -7.94 1.35
C ASN A 83 -9.56 -7.85 2.57
N LYS A 84 -10.12 -7.90 3.79
CA LYS A 84 -9.32 -7.88 5.04
C LYS A 84 -8.33 -9.05 5.13
N ASP A 85 -8.68 -10.20 4.56
CA ASP A 85 -7.81 -11.38 4.56
C ASP A 85 -6.60 -11.20 3.64
N GLU A 86 -6.73 -10.42 2.57
CA GLU A 86 -5.61 -10.07 1.70
C GLU A 86 -4.53 -9.27 2.42
N SER A 87 -4.87 -8.56 3.50
CA SER A 87 -3.91 -7.75 4.28
C SER A 87 -2.99 -8.58 5.18
N ARG A 88 -3.22 -9.88 5.29
CA ARG A 88 -2.34 -10.78 6.05
C ARG A 88 -1.00 -10.97 5.32
N LEU A 89 0.10 -10.86 6.08
CA LEU A 89 1.43 -11.11 5.56
C LEU A 89 1.70 -12.62 5.51
N ASN A 90 2.17 -13.09 4.37
CA ASN A 90 2.64 -14.45 4.15
C ASN A 90 4.15 -14.42 3.94
N TRP A 91 4.91 -14.90 4.91
CA TRP A 91 6.37 -14.89 4.89
C TRP A 91 6.99 -15.73 3.77
N ASN A 92 6.22 -16.63 3.13
CA ASN A 92 6.64 -17.37 1.93
C ASN A 92 6.60 -16.52 0.65
N THR A 93 6.43 -15.21 0.80
CA THR A 93 6.49 -14.21 -0.27
C THR A 93 7.80 -13.43 -0.20
N ASP A 94 8.26 -12.88 -1.32
CA ASP A 94 9.48 -12.07 -1.36
C ASP A 94 9.33 -10.80 -0.53
N ALA A 95 10.36 -10.42 0.21
CA ALA A 95 10.35 -9.25 1.09
C ALA A 95 9.97 -7.95 0.36
N LYS A 96 10.38 -7.81 -0.91
CA LYS A 96 10.04 -6.66 -1.74
C LYS A 96 8.52 -6.55 -2.00
N ILE A 97 7.86 -7.69 -2.28
CA ILE A 97 6.42 -7.73 -2.50
C ILE A 97 5.68 -7.41 -1.20
N LEU A 98 6.15 -7.95 -0.07
CA LEU A 98 5.57 -7.65 1.24
C LEU A 98 5.73 -6.17 1.62
N GLU A 99 6.88 -5.57 1.34
CA GLU A 99 7.13 -4.14 1.58
C GLU A 99 6.17 -3.26 0.75
N GLN A 100 6.00 -3.57 -0.53
CA GLN A 100 5.06 -2.88 -1.42
C GLN A 100 3.62 -2.98 -0.90
N LYS A 101 3.22 -4.16 -0.44
CA LYS A 101 1.91 -4.40 0.15
C LYS A 101 1.70 -3.60 1.44
N ILE A 102 2.70 -3.52 2.31
CA ILE A 102 2.66 -2.71 3.53
C ILE A 102 2.43 -1.24 3.17
N ARG A 103 3.17 -0.70 2.21
CA ARG A 103 2.97 0.69 1.76
C ARG A 103 1.60 0.90 1.11
N ALA A 104 1.17 -0.04 0.27
CA ALA A 104 -0.12 0.07 -0.44
C ALA A 104 -1.30 0.09 0.53
N PHE A 105 -1.25 -0.72 1.59
CA PHE A 105 -2.35 -0.91 2.53
C PHE A 105 -2.32 0.04 3.73
N TYR A 106 -1.29 0.89 3.81
CA TYR A 106 -1.21 1.92 4.85
C TYR A 106 -2.12 3.12 4.54
N PRO A 107 -2.89 3.65 5.49
CA PRO A 107 -3.06 3.17 6.87
C PRO A 107 -4.17 2.12 7.01
N TYR A 108 -4.97 1.89 5.97
CA TYR A 108 -6.11 0.99 5.98
C TYR A 108 -6.14 0.11 4.73
N PRO A 109 -6.43 -1.20 4.90
CA PRO A 109 -6.74 -1.93 6.14
C PRO A 109 -5.52 -2.13 7.06
N ALA A 110 -4.32 -1.78 6.63
CA ALA A 110 -3.00 -2.10 7.14
C ALA A 110 -2.70 -3.61 7.05
N THR A 111 -1.44 -3.95 6.78
CA THR A 111 -1.02 -5.34 6.79
C THR A 111 -0.83 -5.85 8.20
N TRP A 112 -0.91 -7.17 8.40
CA TRP A 112 -0.81 -7.77 9.72
C TRP A 112 -0.27 -9.21 9.66
N PHE A 113 0.21 -9.67 10.80
CA PHE A 113 0.52 -11.06 11.08
C PHE A 113 0.06 -11.45 12.49
N SER A 114 -0.03 -12.77 12.76
CA SER A 114 -0.30 -13.31 14.09
C SER A 114 0.98 -13.88 14.68
N HIS A 115 1.20 -13.69 16.00
CA HIS A 115 2.28 -14.33 16.73
C HIS A 115 1.86 -14.58 18.16
N LYS A 116 2.04 -15.81 18.66
CA LYS A 116 1.64 -16.24 20.02
C LYS A 116 0.21 -15.81 20.39
N GLY A 117 -0.75 -16.00 19.45
CA GLY A 117 -2.16 -15.70 19.62
C GLY A 117 -2.55 -14.21 19.62
N LYS A 118 -1.64 -13.32 19.28
CA LYS A 118 -1.90 -11.88 19.15
C LYS A 118 -1.72 -11.40 17.72
N ARG A 119 -2.53 -10.42 17.31
CA ARG A 119 -2.44 -9.77 16.02
C ARG A 119 -1.57 -8.52 16.11
N TYR A 120 -0.67 -8.38 15.16
CA TYR A 120 0.24 -7.24 15.02
C TYR A 120 0.08 -6.65 13.63
N LYS A 121 -0.31 -5.38 13.53
CA LYS A 121 -0.28 -4.65 12.27
C LYS A 121 1.12 -4.15 12.01
N VAL A 122 1.57 -4.28 10.77
CA VAL A 122 2.82 -3.71 10.28
C VAL A 122 2.48 -2.47 9.48
N LEU A 123 2.92 -1.31 9.97
CA LEU A 123 2.61 -0.02 9.36
C LEU A 123 3.75 0.50 8.50
N LYS A 124 4.98 0.12 8.83
CA LYS A 124 6.18 0.48 8.07
C LYS A 124 7.23 -0.61 8.17
N ALA A 125 7.84 -0.92 7.04
CA ALA A 125 8.95 -1.86 6.97
C ALA A 125 9.91 -1.46 5.84
N LYS A 126 11.08 -2.09 5.81
CA LYS A 126 12.00 -2.00 4.68
C LYS A 126 12.57 -3.37 4.35
N VAL A 127 12.98 -3.55 3.11
CA VAL A 127 13.69 -4.76 2.68
C VAL A 127 15.10 -4.77 3.27
N SER A 128 15.50 -5.90 3.80
CA SER A 128 16.84 -6.16 4.31
C SER A 128 17.48 -7.32 3.54
N SER A 129 18.79 -7.28 3.36
CA SER A 129 19.56 -8.30 2.63
C SER A 129 19.85 -9.57 3.45
N PHE A 130 19.47 -9.62 4.73
CA PHE A 130 19.61 -10.84 5.52
C PHE A 130 18.84 -11.99 4.88
N GLN A 131 19.43 -13.18 4.93
CA GLN A 131 18.82 -14.40 4.41
C GLN A 131 18.53 -15.35 5.57
N GLY A 132 17.38 -16.03 5.49
CA GLY A 132 16.99 -17.01 6.49
C GLY A 132 15.66 -17.66 6.15
N GLU A 133 15.26 -18.58 6.98
CA GLU A 133 14.00 -19.30 6.84
C GLU A 133 12.79 -18.34 6.90
N SER A 134 11.79 -18.59 6.04
CA SER A 134 10.57 -17.78 6.01
C SER A 134 9.84 -17.79 7.34
N GLY A 135 9.49 -16.61 7.85
CA GLY A 135 8.85 -16.41 9.15
C GLY A 135 9.81 -16.43 10.34
N LYS A 136 11.08 -16.77 10.15
CA LYS A 136 12.07 -16.81 11.23
C LYS A 136 12.55 -15.41 11.61
N ILE A 137 12.64 -15.13 12.90
CA ILE A 137 13.24 -13.90 13.41
C ILE A 137 14.76 -14.03 13.33
N LEU A 138 15.38 -13.24 12.47
CA LEU A 138 16.78 -13.35 12.09
C LEU A 138 17.70 -12.44 12.91
N GLN A 139 17.20 -11.31 13.38
CA GLN A 139 17.99 -10.29 14.07
C GLN A 139 17.12 -9.28 14.81
N SER A 140 17.70 -8.62 15.83
CA SER A 140 17.18 -7.40 16.45
C SER A 140 17.46 -6.18 15.53
N PRO A 141 16.58 -5.14 15.44
CA PRO A 141 15.36 -5.04 16.28
C PRO A 141 14.27 -6.04 15.94
N LEU A 142 13.79 -6.16 14.71
CA LEU A 142 12.85 -7.21 14.27
C LEU A 142 12.99 -7.41 12.77
N ILE A 143 13.87 -8.32 12.39
CA ILE A 143 14.08 -8.74 11.00
C ILE A 143 13.52 -10.14 10.82
N ILE A 144 12.57 -10.30 9.90
CA ILE A 144 11.86 -11.54 9.66
C ILE A 144 12.23 -12.06 8.29
N GLY A 145 12.64 -13.33 8.21
CA GLY A 145 12.96 -14.01 6.96
C GLY A 145 11.76 -14.12 6.04
N CYS A 146 11.98 -13.93 4.76
CA CYS A 146 11.00 -14.08 3.69
C CYS A 146 11.49 -15.12 2.67
N LYS A 147 10.69 -15.41 1.64
CA LYS A 147 11.10 -16.33 0.57
C LYS A 147 12.42 -15.89 -0.08
N GLN A 148 12.57 -14.60 -0.33
CA GLN A 148 13.83 -13.98 -0.74
C GLN A 148 14.04 -12.74 0.12
N ASN A 149 15.27 -12.56 0.61
CA ASN A 149 15.63 -11.49 1.52
C ASN A 149 14.85 -11.57 2.84
N SER A 150 14.77 -10.47 3.55
CA SER A 150 14.04 -10.35 4.80
C SER A 150 13.37 -8.99 4.92
N LEU A 151 12.43 -8.90 5.82
CA LEU A 151 11.67 -7.69 6.10
C LEU A 151 12.06 -7.15 7.47
N GLU A 152 12.64 -5.95 7.52
CA GLU A 152 12.88 -5.22 8.75
C GLU A 152 11.65 -4.40 9.10
N ILE A 153 11.01 -4.72 10.22
CA ILE A 153 9.86 -3.99 10.72
C ILE A 153 10.33 -2.70 11.38
N LEU A 154 9.73 -1.57 11.01
CA LEU A 154 10.08 -0.25 11.54
C LEU A 154 8.99 0.31 12.45
N GLU A 155 7.73 0.06 12.12
CA GLU A 155 6.58 0.54 12.89
C GLU A 155 5.51 -0.56 12.97
N ILE A 156 5.00 -0.77 14.18
CA ILE A 156 4.07 -1.84 14.51
C ILE A 156 2.93 -1.31 15.37
N GLN A 157 1.78 -1.95 15.27
CA GLN A 157 0.63 -1.66 16.13
C GLN A 157 0.03 -2.96 16.65
N VAL A 158 0.00 -3.11 17.96
CA VAL A 158 -0.77 -4.18 18.62
C VAL A 158 -2.25 -3.83 18.55
N GLU A 159 -3.10 -4.81 18.36
CA GLU A 159 -4.55 -4.61 18.37
C GLU A 159 -5.02 -3.88 19.64
N GLY A 160 -5.83 -2.83 19.46
CA GLY A 160 -6.32 -1.98 20.57
C GLY A 160 -5.29 -0.98 21.12
N LYS A 161 -4.07 -0.91 20.60
CA LYS A 161 -3.04 0.03 21.04
C LYS A 161 -2.68 1.05 19.96
N LYS A 162 -1.94 2.10 20.35
CA LYS A 162 -1.39 3.09 19.40
C LYS A 162 -0.21 2.50 18.62
N PRO A 163 0.05 2.99 17.40
CA PRO A 163 1.30 2.71 16.68
C PRO A 163 2.54 3.05 17.51
N GLN A 164 3.59 2.26 17.34
CA GLN A 164 4.88 2.42 18.03
C GLN A 164 6.02 2.10 17.06
N SER A 165 7.17 2.78 17.21
CA SER A 165 8.39 2.31 16.58
C SER A 165 8.76 0.93 17.11
N ILE A 166 9.44 0.14 16.30
CA ILE A 166 9.82 -1.22 16.71
C ILE A 166 10.70 -1.22 17.96
N ASP A 167 11.59 -0.23 18.11
CA ASP A 167 12.46 -0.11 19.28
C ASP A 167 11.65 0.11 20.56
N GLN A 168 10.68 1.03 20.53
CA GLN A 168 9.78 1.27 21.67
C GLN A 168 8.92 0.05 21.99
N PHE A 169 8.44 -0.64 20.95
CA PHE A 169 7.63 -1.83 21.12
C PHE A 169 8.40 -2.96 21.82
N LEU A 170 9.65 -3.21 21.43
CA LEU A 170 10.47 -4.29 21.98
C LEU A 170 10.90 -4.06 23.44
N LEU A 171 10.99 -2.82 23.92
CA LEU A 171 11.27 -2.53 25.34
C LEU A 171 10.22 -3.12 26.29
N GLY A 172 8.99 -3.31 25.84
CA GLY A 172 7.88 -3.87 26.66
C GLY A 172 7.39 -5.24 26.20
N ASN A 173 8.03 -5.88 25.21
CA ASN A 173 7.56 -7.11 24.58
C ASN A 173 8.69 -8.11 24.31
N ASN A 174 8.86 -9.07 25.19
CA ASN A 174 9.87 -10.15 25.08
C ASN A 174 9.40 -11.35 24.24
N ASN A 175 8.30 -11.22 23.48
CA ASN A 175 7.71 -12.33 22.73
C ASN A 175 8.41 -12.64 21.41
N PHE A 176 9.27 -11.75 20.93
CA PHE A 176 9.97 -11.84 19.64
C PHE A 176 11.43 -12.29 19.84
N GLU A 177 11.57 -13.55 20.23
CA GLU A 177 12.89 -14.12 20.50
C GLU A 177 13.64 -14.44 19.19
N PHE A 178 14.93 -14.20 19.18
CA PHE A 178 15.81 -14.60 18.08
C PHE A 178 15.64 -16.11 17.78
N ASN A 179 15.61 -16.45 16.50
CA ASN A 179 15.35 -17.80 15.99
C ASN A 179 13.94 -18.36 16.22
N SER A 180 13.03 -17.65 16.86
CA SER A 180 11.62 -18.07 16.89
C SER A 180 10.95 -17.88 15.52
N ILE A 181 9.91 -18.67 15.25
CA ILE A 181 9.18 -18.65 13.98
C ILE A 181 7.82 -17.96 14.19
N ILE A 182 7.51 -17.05 13.31
CA ILE A 182 6.17 -16.46 13.15
C ILE A 182 5.46 -17.30 12.09
N SER A 183 4.44 -18.05 12.50
CA SER A 183 3.70 -18.91 11.58
C SER A 183 2.91 -18.10 10.55
N ASN A 184 2.62 -18.73 9.41
CA ASN A 184 1.69 -18.19 8.42
C ASN A 184 0.22 -18.55 8.73
N ASP A 185 -0.04 -19.24 9.87
CA ASP A 185 -1.37 -19.70 10.29
C ASP A 185 -2.18 -18.64 11.03
#